data_6b9dcfc0aa7e7bfa33fe3f21669a22fa
#
_entry.id   6b9dcfc0aa7e7bfa33fe3f21669a22fa
#
_cell.length_a   1.000
_cell.length_b   1.000
_cell.length_c   1.000
_cell.angle_alpha   90.00
_cell.angle_beta   90.00
_cell.angle_gamma   90.00
#
_symmetry.space_group_name_H-M   'P 1'
#
loop_
_entity.id
_entity.type
_entity.pdbx_description
1 polymer ?
#
loop_
_entity_poly.entity_id
_entity_poly.type
_entity_poly.pdbx_seq_one_letter_code
_entity_poly.pdbx_strand_id
1 'polypeptide(L)'
;KGDFDAVIGGWSADYADPSSFLDLFVTGNNYNRGRFSSKAYDELIEASATRDASDPEKRWEDMVKAEKLLIGEETALAPLYQKATAHLRSKEVKGVVAHGAGAQYDYKWTYITEE
;
A
#
# COMPACT_ATOMS: atom_id res chain seq x y z
N LYS A 1 22.73 5.33 1.30
CA LYS A 1 23.90 4.53 1.65
C LYS A 1 23.54 3.32 2.51
N GLY A 2 22.40 3.32 3.24
CA GLY A 2 21.95 2.17 4.03
C GLY A 2 22.76 1.88 5.30
N ASP A 3 23.38 2.88 5.86
CA ASP A 3 24.15 2.82 7.10
C ASP A 3 23.24 3.27 8.25
N PHE A 4 22.36 2.37 8.68
CA PHE A 4 21.42 2.57 9.78
C PHE A 4 20.95 1.23 10.33
N ASP A 5 20.63 1.16 11.62
CA ASP A 5 20.06 -0.04 12.27
C ASP A 5 18.55 -0.11 12.08
N ALA A 6 17.87 1.04 12.03
CA ALA A 6 16.44 1.14 11.79
C ALA A 6 16.12 2.44 11.03
N VAL A 7 15.03 2.42 10.25
CA VAL A 7 14.55 3.58 9.50
C VAL A 7 13.05 3.70 9.62
N ILE A 8 12.57 4.93 9.86
CA ILE A 8 11.14 5.22 9.80
C ILE A 8 10.76 5.47 8.34
N GLY A 9 9.75 4.79 7.87
CA GLY A 9 9.20 4.93 6.54
C GLY A 9 7.69 5.09 6.56
N GLY A 10 7.12 5.43 5.42
CA GLY A 10 5.69 5.46 5.20
C GLY A 10 5.37 5.30 3.72
N TRP A 11 4.20 4.79 3.44
CA TRP A 11 3.68 4.60 2.10
C TRP A 11 2.19 4.90 2.06
N SER A 12 1.71 5.37 0.93
CA SER A 12 0.29 5.48 0.61
C SER A 12 0.01 4.62 -0.61
N ALA A 13 -1.11 3.92 -0.62
CA ALA A 13 -1.47 3.07 -1.75
C ALA A 13 -1.62 3.91 -3.03
N ASP A 14 -0.96 3.50 -4.10
CA ASP A 14 -1.10 4.11 -5.43
C ASP A 14 -2.41 3.65 -6.10
N TYR A 15 -2.90 2.47 -5.74
CA TYR A 15 -4.14 1.86 -6.22
C TYR A 15 -4.74 0.96 -5.12
N ALA A 16 -6.02 0.62 -5.26
CA ALA A 16 -6.79 -0.12 -4.27
C ALA A 16 -6.52 -1.64 -4.35
N ASP A 17 -5.28 -2.05 -4.07
CA ASP A 17 -4.87 -3.44 -3.98
C ASP A 17 -3.71 -3.59 -2.97
N PRO A 18 -3.66 -4.67 -2.16
CA PRO A 18 -2.58 -4.89 -1.19
C PRO A 18 -1.18 -4.95 -1.81
N SER A 19 -1.05 -5.35 -3.07
CA SER A 19 0.23 -5.37 -3.78
C SER A 19 0.90 -3.99 -3.81
N SER A 20 0.11 -2.89 -3.76
CA SER A 20 0.65 -1.52 -3.64
C SER A 20 1.55 -1.32 -2.41
N PHE A 21 1.41 -2.16 -1.39
CA PHE A 21 2.26 -2.19 -0.19
C PHE A 21 3.23 -3.35 -0.20
N LEU A 22 2.77 -4.55 -0.54
CA LEU A 22 3.58 -5.76 -0.43
C LEU A 22 4.74 -5.79 -1.42
N ASP A 23 4.55 -5.29 -2.63
CA ASP A 23 5.61 -5.22 -3.65
C ASP A 23 6.84 -4.42 -3.21
N LEU A 24 6.67 -3.49 -2.25
CA LEU A 24 7.77 -2.69 -1.73
C LEU A 24 8.87 -3.52 -1.07
N PHE A 25 8.54 -4.69 -0.54
CA PHE A 25 9.43 -5.54 0.24
C PHE A 25 10.02 -6.71 -0.54
N VAL A 26 9.69 -6.84 -1.81
CA VAL A 26 10.32 -7.82 -2.71
C VAL A 26 11.84 -7.56 -2.76
N THR A 27 12.61 -8.63 -2.77
CA THR A 27 14.07 -8.56 -2.83
C THR A 27 14.54 -7.70 -4.00
N GLY A 28 15.37 -6.72 -3.70
CA GLY A 28 15.93 -5.80 -4.69
C GLY A 28 15.03 -4.62 -5.10
N ASN A 29 13.82 -4.51 -4.56
CA ASN A 29 12.96 -3.34 -4.81
C ASN A 29 13.63 -2.07 -4.24
N ASN A 30 13.61 -0.98 -5.01
CA ASN A 30 14.23 0.29 -4.64
C ASN A 30 13.62 0.96 -3.41
N TYR A 31 12.37 0.66 -3.09
CA TYR A 31 11.67 1.15 -1.90
C TYR A 31 11.89 0.28 -0.66
N ASN A 32 12.47 -0.91 -0.82
CA ASN A 32 12.85 -1.81 0.27
C ASN A 32 14.06 -1.24 1.03
N ARG A 33 13.82 -0.22 1.83
CA ARG A 33 14.87 0.53 2.54
C ARG A 33 15.62 -0.31 3.57
N GLY A 34 14.94 -1.26 4.20
CA GLY A 34 15.52 -2.22 5.14
C GLY A 34 16.32 -3.33 4.48
N ARG A 35 16.31 -3.40 3.13
CA ARG A 35 16.97 -4.47 2.36
C ARG A 35 16.52 -5.87 2.78
N PHE A 36 15.27 -6.00 3.19
CA PHE A 36 14.66 -7.29 3.45
C PHE A 36 14.82 -8.20 2.24
N SER A 37 15.12 -9.47 2.48
CA SER A 37 15.27 -10.45 1.41
C SER A 37 14.81 -11.80 1.93
N SER A 38 13.74 -12.31 1.36
CA SER A 38 13.17 -13.60 1.70
C SER A 38 12.64 -14.25 0.43
N LYS A 39 13.24 -15.41 0.09
CA LYS A 39 12.80 -16.18 -1.07
C LYS A 39 11.34 -16.62 -0.93
N ALA A 40 10.93 -17.03 0.28
CA ALA A 40 9.55 -17.45 0.53
C ALA A 40 8.55 -16.30 0.33
N TYR A 41 8.93 -15.09 0.74
CA TYR A 41 8.14 -13.90 0.50
C TYR A 41 8.02 -13.57 -0.99
N ASP A 42 9.14 -13.54 -1.68
CA ASP A 42 9.21 -13.25 -3.12
C ASP A 42 8.35 -14.22 -3.93
N GLU A 43 8.44 -15.54 -3.61
CA GLU A 43 7.63 -16.59 -4.26
C GLU A 43 6.12 -16.41 -4.04
N LEU A 44 5.69 -15.95 -2.85
CA LEU A 44 4.27 -15.66 -2.58
C LEU A 44 3.78 -14.45 -3.37
N ILE A 45 4.56 -13.39 -3.42
CA ILE A 45 4.20 -12.19 -4.20
C ILE A 45 4.16 -12.51 -5.69
N GLU A 46 5.15 -13.22 -6.22
CA GLU A 46 5.16 -13.67 -7.61
C GLU A 46 3.96 -14.57 -7.93
N ALA A 47 3.62 -15.52 -7.06
CA ALA A 47 2.47 -16.39 -7.22
C ALA A 47 1.17 -15.59 -7.30
N SER A 48 0.98 -14.62 -6.41
CA SER A 48 -0.20 -13.75 -6.40
C SER A 48 -0.34 -12.92 -7.68
N ALA A 49 0.77 -12.57 -8.33
CA ALA A 49 0.80 -11.77 -9.55
C ALA A 49 0.76 -12.60 -10.85
N THR A 50 1.04 -13.91 -10.77
CA THR A 50 1.15 -14.78 -11.94
C THR A 50 0.22 -15.98 -11.87
N ARG A 51 0.64 -17.06 -11.20
CA ARG A 51 -0.07 -18.35 -11.13
C ARG A 51 -1.49 -18.20 -10.60
N ASP A 52 -1.68 -17.42 -9.57
CA ASP A 52 -2.94 -17.25 -8.85
C ASP A 52 -3.65 -15.93 -9.17
N ALA A 53 -3.12 -15.14 -10.10
CA ALA A 53 -3.65 -13.83 -10.48
C ALA A 53 -5.12 -13.84 -10.94
N SER A 54 -5.59 -14.94 -11.55
CA SER A 54 -6.97 -15.10 -12.01
C SER A 54 -7.90 -15.77 -10.99
N ASP A 55 -7.36 -16.22 -9.84
CA ASP A 55 -8.10 -16.82 -8.74
C ASP A 55 -8.06 -15.88 -7.53
N PRO A 56 -9.09 -15.04 -7.31
CA PRO A 56 -9.06 -14.03 -6.26
C PRO A 56 -8.85 -14.59 -4.86
N GLU A 57 -9.32 -15.80 -4.59
CA GLU A 57 -9.23 -16.44 -3.29
C GLU A 57 -7.80 -16.88 -2.98
N LYS A 58 -7.17 -17.59 -3.92
CA LYS A 58 -5.75 -17.99 -3.80
C LYS A 58 -4.81 -16.79 -3.79
N ARG A 59 -5.05 -15.83 -4.68
CA ARG A 59 -4.30 -14.59 -4.71
C ARG A 59 -4.32 -13.88 -3.35
N TRP A 60 -5.50 -13.79 -2.74
CA TRP A 60 -5.66 -13.21 -1.41
C TRP A 60 -4.91 -14.00 -0.34
N GLU A 61 -5.01 -15.34 -0.37
CA GLU A 61 -4.27 -16.21 0.56
C GLU A 61 -2.76 -16.01 0.46
N ASP A 62 -2.20 -15.92 -0.74
CA ASP A 62 -0.76 -15.71 -0.94
C ASP A 62 -0.32 -14.37 -0.35
N MET A 63 -1.09 -13.30 -0.59
CA MET A 63 -0.79 -11.98 -0.02
C MET A 63 -0.90 -11.96 1.51
N VAL A 64 -1.89 -12.63 2.10
CA VAL A 64 -2.01 -12.75 3.56
C VAL A 64 -0.86 -13.56 4.15
N LYS A 65 -0.42 -14.64 3.49
CA LYS A 65 0.76 -15.40 3.91
C LYS A 65 2.04 -14.56 3.84
N ALA A 66 2.21 -13.79 2.77
CA ALA A 66 3.33 -12.88 2.62
C ALA A 66 3.37 -11.82 3.72
N GLU A 67 2.23 -11.21 4.06
CA GLU A 67 2.14 -10.24 5.15
C GLU A 67 2.49 -10.86 6.52
N LYS A 68 1.97 -12.06 6.81
CA LYS A 68 2.31 -12.79 8.04
C LYS A 68 3.81 -13.07 8.15
N LEU A 69 4.43 -13.46 7.06
CA LEU A 69 5.87 -13.70 6.99
C LEU A 69 6.64 -12.41 7.24
N LEU A 70 6.29 -11.32 6.55
CA LEU A 70 6.94 -10.02 6.64
C LEU A 70 6.90 -9.40 8.05
N ILE A 71 5.73 -9.44 8.68
CA ILE A 71 5.47 -8.75 9.95
C ILE A 71 5.62 -9.69 11.15
N GLY A 72 5.12 -10.90 11.04
CA GLY A 72 5.00 -11.84 12.16
C GLY A 72 6.20 -12.75 12.35
N GLU A 73 6.73 -13.32 11.27
CA GLU A 73 7.76 -14.34 11.35
C GLU A 73 9.17 -13.76 11.18
N GLU A 74 9.39 -13.00 10.12
CA GLU A 74 10.70 -12.41 9.82
C GLU A 74 10.86 -11.00 10.39
N THR A 75 9.78 -10.40 10.90
CA THR A 75 9.78 -9.10 11.60
C THR A 75 10.55 -7.99 10.87
N ALA A 76 10.48 -7.99 9.54
CA ALA A 76 11.18 -7.02 8.70
C ALA A 76 10.58 -5.61 8.78
N LEU A 77 9.35 -5.51 9.26
CA LEU A 77 8.56 -4.29 9.38
C LEU A 77 7.81 -4.27 10.71
N ALA A 78 7.88 -3.16 11.43
CA ALA A 78 7.07 -2.89 12.61
C ALA A 78 6.02 -1.81 12.28
N PRO A 79 4.76 -2.16 12.00
CA PRO A 79 3.69 -1.18 11.75
C PRO A 79 3.46 -0.32 13.00
N LEU A 80 3.46 1.02 12.86
CA LEU A 80 3.25 1.93 13.96
C LEU A 80 1.84 2.50 13.99
N TYR A 81 1.37 3.04 12.87
CA TYR A 81 0.03 3.62 12.74
C TYR A 81 -0.35 3.82 11.28
N GLN A 82 -1.64 3.93 11.04
CA GLN A 82 -2.18 4.43 9.77
C GLN A 82 -2.43 5.93 9.88
N LYS A 83 -1.88 6.67 8.92
CA LYS A 83 -2.07 8.11 8.85
C LYS A 83 -3.47 8.43 8.31
N ALA A 84 -4.20 9.26 9.04
CA ALA A 84 -5.47 9.81 8.57
C ALA A 84 -5.27 11.25 8.09
N THR A 85 -6.09 11.67 7.11
CA THR A 85 -6.12 13.04 6.61
C THR A 85 -7.47 13.66 6.96
N ALA A 86 -7.46 14.76 7.71
CA ALA A 86 -8.66 15.54 7.98
C ALA A 86 -8.90 16.56 6.86
N HIS A 87 -10.15 16.74 6.48
CA HIS A 87 -10.55 17.67 5.43
C HIS A 87 -11.64 18.62 5.94
N LEU A 88 -11.49 19.88 5.60
CA LEU A 88 -12.51 20.89 5.79
C LEU A 88 -12.94 21.43 4.42
N ARG A 89 -14.23 21.37 4.14
CA ARG A 89 -14.80 21.85 2.87
C ARG A 89 -16.03 22.69 3.15
N SER A 90 -16.12 23.86 2.49
CA SER A 90 -17.34 24.68 2.55
C SER A 90 -18.55 23.89 2.04
N LYS A 91 -19.71 24.13 2.65
CA LYS A 91 -20.98 23.51 2.23
C LYS A 91 -21.41 23.90 0.81
N GLU A 92 -20.93 25.03 0.31
CA GLU A 92 -21.22 25.51 -1.04
C GLU A 92 -20.41 24.77 -2.12
N VAL A 93 -19.29 24.13 -1.76
CA VAL A 93 -18.47 23.36 -2.70
C VAL A 93 -19.07 21.99 -2.91
N LYS A 94 -19.52 21.72 -4.13
CA LYS A 94 -20.14 20.45 -4.55
C LYS A 94 -19.32 19.75 -5.63
N GLY A 95 -19.61 18.48 -5.88
CA GLY A 95 -19.05 17.72 -6.99
C GLY A 95 -17.58 17.28 -6.81
N VAL A 96 -16.99 17.47 -5.63
CA VAL A 96 -15.66 16.93 -5.33
C VAL A 96 -15.77 15.42 -5.12
N VAL A 97 -15.02 14.63 -5.88
CA VAL A 97 -14.92 13.18 -5.72
C VAL A 97 -13.69 12.87 -4.88
N ALA A 98 -13.86 12.10 -3.81
CA ALA A 98 -12.76 11.62 -2.97
C ALA A 98 -12.42 10.16 -3.33
N HIS A 99 -11.14 9.86 -3.39
CA HIS A 99 -10.63 8.52 -3.67
C HIS A 99 -9.92 7.95 -2.44
N GLY A 100 -10.06 6.65 -2.23
CA GLY A 100 -9.40 5.94 -1.11
C GLY A 100 -7.94 5.57 -1.39
N ALA A 101 -7.52 5.62 -2.65
CA ALA A 101 -6.15 5.32 -3.08
C ALA A 101 -5.78 6.20 -4.28
N GLY A 102 -4.49 6.42 -4.50
CA GLY A 102 -3.98 7.28 -5.56
C GLY A 102 -4.21 8.77 -5.28
N ALA A 103 -4.68 9.51 -6.28
CA ALA A 103 -5.01 10.92 -6.12
C ALA A 103 -6.17 11.10 -5.14
N GLN A 104 -5.97 11.91 -4.10
CA GLN A 104 -6.98 12.08 -3.04
C GLN A 104 -8.31 12.66 -3.53
N TYR A 105 -8.27 13.55 -4.52
CA TYR A 105 -9.45 14.25 -5.02
C TYR A 105 -9.44 14.39 -6.53
N ASP A 106 -10.64 14.31 -7.12
CA ASP A 106 -10.92 14.76 -8.47
C ASP A 106 -11.86 15.98 -8.40
N TYR A 107 -11.42 17.07 -8.99
CA TYR A 107 -12.15 18.35 -9.03
C TYR A 107 -12.84 18.61 -10.36
N LYS A 108 -12.82 17.69 -11.30
CA LYS A 108 -13.37 17.87 -12.66
C LYS A 108 -14.83 18.34 -12.66
N TRP A 109 -15.62 17.88 -11.69
CA TRP A 109 -17.05 18.18 -11.57
C TRP A 109 -17.35 19.14 -10.41
N THR A 110 -16.32 19.81 -9.89
CA THR A 110 -16.48 20.71 -8.74
C THR A 110 -17.11 22.03 -9.18
N TYR A 111 -18.09 22.48 -8.42
CA TYR A 111 -18.75 23.76 -8.60
C TYR A 111 -19.10 24.38 -7.24
N ILE A 112 -19.37 25.68 -7.24
CA ILE A 112 -19.83 26.42 -6.06
C ILE A 112 -21.33 26.75 -6.27
N THR A 113 -22.13 26.42 -5.25
CA THR A 113 -23.54 26.83 -5.22
C THR A 113 -23.66 28.18 -4.56
N GLU A 114 -24.42 29.12 -5.17
CA GLU A 114 -24.96 30.29 -4.46
C GLU A 114 -26.17 29.83 -3.65
N GLU A 115 -26.26 30.22 -2.38
CA GLU A 115 -27.45 29.95 -1.54
C GLU A 115 -28.66 30.70 -2.06
#